data_de8948c8d5504ecb204865f9dc68e27e
#
_entry.id   de8948c8d5504ecb204865f9dc68e27e
#
_cell.length_a   1.000
_cell.length_b   1.000
_cell.length_c   1.000
_cell.angle_alpha   90.00
_cell.angle_beta   90.00
_cell.angle_gamma   90.00
#
_symmetry.space_group_name_H-M   'P 1'
#
loop_
_entity.id
_entity.type
_entity.pdbx_description
1 polymer ?
#
loop_
_entity_poly.entity_id
_entity_poly.type
_entity_poly.pdbx_seq_one_letter_code
_entity_poly.pdbx_strand_id
1 'polypeptide(L)'
;MNIYKVIFYYIGIIIVCIVFINMLYNLVTKKYKEKLSKEQLSKTPKIQYFQTCFYIAGIIFSGICVCTIGVSGIRDLPFVLKNQYPHVIGKIVEVDKTSHGDFSVIIENEITKEKLDIGFIHKNLKEGEKVEVYYLPHLKIGSIYKIQQ
;
A
#
# COMPACT_ATOMS: atom_id res chain seq x y z
N MET A 1 4.26 -4.96 -16.85
CA MET A 1 3.44 -4.57 -15.67
C MET A 1 2.52 -3.40 -16.05
N ASN A 2 1.32 -3.30 -15.48
CA ASN A 2 0.42 -2.17 -15.80
C ASN A 2 0.91 -0.89 -15.10
N ILE A 3 1.55 -0.02 -15.86
CA ILE A 3 2.21 1.20 -15.37
C ILE A 3 1.23 2.17 -14.68
N TYR A 4 -0.02 2.23 -15.13
CA TYR A 4 -1.04 3.11 -14.51
C TYR A 4 -1.35 2.73 -13.07
N LYS A 5 -1.40 1.42 -12.75
CA LYS A 5 -1.61 0.96 -11.36
C LYS A 5 -0.44 1.36 -10.46
N VAL A 6 0.78 1.25 -10.98
CA VAL A 6 1.99 1.61 -10.26
C VAL A 6 2.00 3.11 -9.98
N ILE A 7 1.74 3.93 -10.99
CA ILE A 7 1.66 5.38 -10.85
C ILE A 7 0.60 5.78 -9.81
N PHE A 8 -0.60 5.19 -9.90
CA PHE A 8 -1.69 5.47 -8.96
C PHE A 8 -1.31 5.13 -7.51
N TYR A 9 -0.59 4.03 -7.33
CA TYR A 9 -0.07 3.61 -6.04
C TYR A 9 0.94 4.62 -5.47
N TYR A 10 1.89 5.08 -6.29
CA TYR A 10 2.88 6.09 -5.86
C TYR A 10 2.23 7.44 -5.56
N ILE A 11 1.22 7.84 -6.31
CA ILE A 11 0.41 9.04 -5.99
C ILE A 11 -0.21 8.89 -4.60
N GLY A 12 -0.78 7.72 -4.28
CA GLY A 12 -1.33 7.44 -2.95
C GLY A 12 -0.28 7.58 -1.84
N ILE A 13 0.92 7.04 -2.04
CA ILE A 13 2.04 7.17 -1.08
C ILE A 13 2.38 8.66 -0.86
N ILE A 14 2.51 9.43 -1.94
CA ILE A 14 2.85 10.87 -1.86
C ILE A 14 1.77 11.62 -1.07
N ILE A 15 0.49 11.36 -1.32
CA ILE A 15 -0.62 11.99 -0.58
C ILE A 15 -0.52 11.67 0.91
N VAL A 16 -0.30 10.41 1.27
CA VAL A 16 -0.17 9.99 2.68
C VAL A 16 1.02 10.68 3.35
N CYS A 17 2.17 10.79 2.67
CA CYS A 17 3.34 11.51 3.17
C CYS A 17 3.04 13.01 3.41
N ILE A 18 2.37 13.66 2.46
CA ILE A 18 2.00 15.09 2.60
C ILE A 18 1.05 15.28 3.80
N VAL A 19 0.05 14.42 3.94
CA VAL A 19 -0.89 14.47 5.07
C VAL A 19 -0.15 14.28 6.38
N PHE A 20 0.75 13.30 6.46
CA PHE A 20 1.54 13.03 7.66
C PHE A 20 2.43 14.23 8.05
N ILE A 21 3.16 14.80 7.09
CA ILE A 21 4.02 15.97 7.31
C ILE A 21 3.18 17.18 7.78
N ASN A 22 2.02 17.41 7.16
CA ASN A 22 1.12 18.49 7.55
C ASN A 22 0.58 18.31 8.98
N MET A 23 0.20 17.07 9.33
CA MET A 23 -0.26 16.76 10.69
C MET A 23 0.87 16.98 11.73
N LEU A 24 2.09 16.53 11.44
CA LEU A 24 3.26 16.75 12.29
C LEU A 24 3.57 18.26 12.43
N TYR A 25 3.57 19.00 11.34
CA TYR A 25 3.80 20.44 11.34
C TYR A 25 2.78 21.16 12.23
N ASN A 26 1.50 20.83 12.11
CA ASN A 26 0.44 21.40 12.93
C ASN A 26 0.59 21.03 14.42
N LEU A 27 1.09 19.81 14.72
CA LEU A 27 1.37 19.40 16.09
C LEU A 27 2.52 20.22 16.70
N VAL A 28 3.64 20.33 16.00
CA VAL A 28 4.84 21.04 16.46
C VAL A 28 4.56 22.53 16.64
N THR A 29 3.86 23.14 15.70
CA THR A 29 3.53 24.58 15.75
C THR A 29 2.36 24.90 16.67
N LYS A 30 1.76 23.91 17.33
CA LYS A 30 0.54 24.05 18.19
C LYS A 30 -0.66 24.67 17.47
N LYS A 31 -0.60 24.86 16.15
CA LYS A 31 -1.70 25.40 15.33
C LYS A 31 -2.98 24.57 15.39
N TYR A 32 -2.84 23.26 15.70
CA TYR A 32 -4.00 22.41 15.92
C TYR A 32 -4.86 22.89 17.12
N LYS A 33 -4.23 23.45 18.18
CA LYS A 33 -4.96 23.99 19.34
C LYS A 33 -5.72 25.26 18.98
N GLU A 34 -5.14 26.14 18.15
CA GLU A 34 -5.82 27.36 17.71
C GLU A 34 -7.03 27.06 16.81
N LYS A 35 -6.89 26.08 15.91
CA LYS A 35 -7.99 25.66 15.04
C LYS A 35 -9.11 25.01 15.84
N LEU A 36 -8.78 24.15 16.79
CA LEU A 36 -9.72 23.53 17.72
C LEU A 36 -10.39 24.58 18.63
N SER A 37 -9.64 25.56 19.13
CA SER A 37 -10.15 26.61 20.01
C SER A 37 -11.16 27.54 19.33
N LYS A 38 -10.94 27.91 18.06
CA LYS A 38 -11.86 28.78 17.32
C LYS A 38 -13.22 28.13 17.01
N GLU A 39 -13.23 26.84 16.74
CA GLU A 39 -14.48 26.11 16.49
C GLU A 39 -15.20 25.64 17.75
N GLN A 40 -14.55 25.65 18.91
CA GLN A 40 -14.97 24.90 20.10
C GLN A 40 -15.11 25.71 21.37
N LEU A 41 -15.04 27.04 21.31
CA LEU A 41 -15.26 27.89 22.50
C LEU A 41 -16.63 27.68 23.17
N SER A 42 -17.54 26.92 22.49
CA SER A 42 -18.88 26.57 23.00
C SER A 42 -19.04 25.10 23.39
N LYS A 43 -18.01 24.26 23.26
CA LYS A 43 -18.17 22.79 23.46
C LYS A 43 -17.51 22.35 24.78
N THR A 44 -18.11 21.32 25.38
CA THR A 44 -17.68 20.75 26.67
C THR A 44 -16.23 20.19 26.61
N PRO A 45 -15.47 20.25 27.74
CA PRO A 45 -14.06 19.83 27.81
C PRO A 45 -13.83 18.36 27.39
N LYS A 46 -14.84 17.51 27.54
CA LYS A 46 -14.79 16.09 27.08
C LYS A 46 -14.64 15.96 25.58
N ILE A 47 -15.27 16.84 24.80
CA ILE A 47 -15.20 16.82 23.33
C ILE A 47 -13.81 17.26 22.85
N GLN A 48 -13.18 18.24 23.52
CA GLN A 48 -11.81 18.67 23.19
C GLN A 48 -10.78 17.56 23.43
N TYR A 49 -10.93 16.83 24.54
CA TYR A 49 -10.06 15.67 24.82
C TYR A 49 -10.20 14.57 23.75
N PHE A 50 -11.43 14.22 23.40
CA PHE A 50 -11.70 13.21 22.37
C PHE A 50 -11.08 13.59 21.01
N GLN A 51 -11.22 14.84 20.58
CA GLN A 51 -10.65 15.32 19.32
C GLN A 51 -9.12 15.32 19.33
N THR A 52 -8.49 15.68 20.45
CA THR A 52 -7.03 15.61 20.59
C THR A 52 -6.54 14.17 20.49
N CYS A 53 -7.21 13.23 21.16
CA CYS A 53 -6.90 11.81 21.06
C CYS A 53 -7.05 11.29 19.63
N PHE A 54 -8.12 11.70 18.92
CA PHE A 54 -8.36 11.30 17.54
C PHE A 54 -7.27 11.85 16.58
N TYR A 55 -6.81 13.08 16.83
CA TYR A 55 -5.73 13.70 16.07
C TYR A 55 -4.40 12.96 16.28
N ILE A 56 -4.06 12.63 17.51
CA ILE A 56 -2.85 11.86 17.85
C ILE A 56 -2.92 10.46 17.23
N ALA A 57 -4.07 9.79 17.34
CA ALA A 57 -4.27 8.47 16.70
C ALA A 57 -4.08 8.54 15.17
N GLY A 58 -4.56 9.61 14.53
CA GLY A 58 -4.36 9.85 13.09
C GLY A 58 -2.89 10.01 12.71
N ILE A 59 -2.09 10.71 13.54
CA ILE A 59 -0.65 10.84 13.32
C ILE A 59 0.06 9.46 13.44
N ILE A 60 -0.27 8.69 14.48
CA ILE A 60 0.32 7.37 14.68
C ILE A 60 -0.02 6.46 13.50
N PHE A 61 -1.29 6.43 13.10
CA PHE A 61 -1.75 5.60 11.98
C PHE A 61 -1.06 5.98 10.66
N SER A 62 -1.04 7.29 10.32
CA SER A 62 -0.38 7.75 9.10
C SER A 62 1.14 7.52 9.14
N GLY A 63 1.78 7.63 10.31
CA GLY A 63 3.18 7.29 10.51
C GLY A 63 3.48 5.81 10.23
N ILE A 64 2.64 4.90 10.72
CA ILE A 64 2.76 3.47 10.45
C ILE A 64 2.62 3.22 8.93
N CYS A 65 1.63 3.84 8.28
CA CYS A 65 1.45 3.73 6.83
C CYS A 65 2.68 4.22 6.05
N VAL A 66 3.26 5.35 6.43
CA VAL A 66 4.49 5.87 5.79
C VAL A 66 5.67 4.92 6.00
N CYS A 67 5.85 4.38 7.21
CA CYS A 67 6.94 3.45 7.49
C CYS A 67 6.79 2.10 6.77
N THR A 68 5.58 1.56 6.67
CA THR A 68 5.36 0.24 6.04
C THR A 68 5.31 0.34 4.51
N ILE A 69 4.43 1.19 4.00
CA ILE A 69 4.16 1.28 2.57
C ILE A 69 5.15 2.21 1.88
N GLY A 70 5.48 3.35 2.50
CA GLY A 70 6.40 4.34 1.95
C GLY A 70 7.82 3.81 1.79
N VAL A 71 8.36 3.13 2.80
CA VAL A 71 9.71 2.53 2.73
C VAL A 71 9.77 1.44 1.66
N SER A 72 8.75 0.58 1.58
CA SER A 72 8.64 -0.44 0.54
C SER A 72 8.59 0.18 -0.86
N GLY A 73 7.81 1.26 -1.03
CA GLY A 73 7.73 1.99 -2.29
C GLY A 73 9.07 2.61 -2.70
N ILE A 74 9.81 3.22 -1.77
CA ILE A 74 11.14 3.79 -2.06
C ILE A 74 12.12 2.70 -2.50
N ARG A 75 12.09 1.53 -1.87
CA ARG A 75 12.96 0.39 -2.23
C ARG A 75 12.66 -0.15 -3.63
N ASP A 76 11.40 -0.11 -4.05
CA ASP A 76 10.97 -0.57 -5.37
C ASP A 76 11.11 0.50 -6.47
N LEU A 77 11.33 1.76 -6.10
CA LEU A 77 11.46 2.88 -7.03
C LEU A 77 12.50 2.66 -8.15
N PRO A 78 13.69 2.08 -7.90
CA PRO A 78 14.67 1.80 -8.95
C PRO A 78 14.14 0.87 -10.04
N PHE A 79 13.32 -0.14 -9.70
CA PHE A 79 12.71 -1.06 -10.66
C PHE A 79 11.68 -0.34 -11.54
N VAL A 80 10.92 0.59 -10.94
CA VAL A 80 9.93 1.41 -11.66
C VAL A 80 10.60 2.38 -12.63
N LEU A 81 11.62 3.13 -12.18
CA LEU A 81 12.34 4.12 -12.99
C LEU A 81 13.09 3.50 -14.16
N LYS A 82 13.68 2.31 -13.96
CA LYS A 82 14.40 1.58 -15.01
C LYS A 82 13.48 0.72 -15.89
N ASN A 83 12.19 0.63 -15.54
CA ASN A 83 11.22 -0.30 -16.17
C ASN A 83 11.72 -1.76 -16.19
N GLN A 84 12.53 -2.14 -15.18
CA GLN A 84 13.14 -3.46 -15.03
C GLN A 84 12.51 -4.18 -13.85
N TYR A 85 11.40 -4.86 -14.09
CA TYR A 85 10.67 -5.58 -13.06
C TYR A 85 11.21 -7.01 -12.93
N PRO A 86 11.52 -7.49 -11.72
CA PRO A 86 11.75 -8.90 -11.48
C PRO A 86 10.57 -9.73 -12.01
N HIS A 87 10.88 -10.84 -12.62
CA HIS A 87 9.85 -11.75 -13.12
C HIS A 87 10.12 -13.20 -12.68
N VAL A 88 9.06 -13.95 -12.51
CA VAL A 88 9.09 -15.34 -12.09
C VAL A 88 8.09 -16.13 -12.90
N ILE A 89 8.49 -17.31 -13.34
CA ILE A 89 7.61 -18.32 -13.93
C ILE A 89 7.29 -19.31 -12.82
N GLY A 90 6.01 -19.54 -12.58
CA GLY A 90 5.57 -20.43 -11.52
C GLY A 90 4.17 -20.97 -11.73
N LYS A 91 3.75 -21.80 -10.79
CA LYS A 91 2.42 -22.39 -10.73
C LYS A 91 1.62 -21.76 -9.59
N ILE A 92 0.37 -21.44 -9.85
CA ILE A 92 -0.54 -20.93 -8.83
C ILE A 92 -0.85 -22.05 -7.85
N VAL A 93 -0.53 -21.83 -6.57
CA VAL A 93 -0.81 -22.77 -5.47
C VAL A 93 -2.10 -22.43 -4.77
N GLU A 94 -2.38 -21.13 -4.61
CA GLU A 94 -3.54 -20.67 -3.84
C GLU A 94 -4.06 -19.34 -4.42
N VAL A 95 -5.36 -19.19 -4.43
CA VAL A 95 -6.04 -17.98 -4.90
C VAL A 95 -7.02 -17.51 -3.84
N ASP A 96 -6.67 -16.42 -3.16
CA ASP A 96 -7.55 -15.78 -2.17
C ASP A 96 -8.29 -14.60 -2.79
N LYS A 97 -9.61 -14.59 -2.63
CA LYS A 97 -10.44 -13.46 -3.04
C LYS A 97 -10.59 -12.48 -1.89
N THR A 98 -10.08 -11.28 -2.06
CA THR A 98 -10.26 -10.22 -1.06
C THR A 98 -11.70 -9.69 -1.07
N SER A 99 -12.11 -9.06 0.03
CA SER A 99 -13.46 -8.49 0.20
C SER A 99 -13.81 -7.40 -0.83
N HIS A 100 -12.81 -6.83 -1.52
CA HIS A 100 -12.98 -5.77 -2.53
C HIS A 100 -12.96 -6.31 -3.97
N GLY A 101 -12.97 -7.63 -4.17
CA GLY A 101 -12.99 -8.25 -5.50
C GLY A 101 -11.62 -8.39 -6.17
N ASP A 102 -10.56 -7.95 -5.52
CA ASP A 102 -9.19 -8.24 -5.92
C ASP A 102 -8.78 -9.64 -5.46
N PHE A 103 -7.79 -10.23 -6.14
CA PHE A 103 -7.25 -11.53 -5.77
C PHE A 103 -5.85 -11.37 -5.21
N SER A 104 -5.54 -12.08 -4.12
CA SER A 104 -4.18 -12.40 -3.69
C SER A 104 -3.86 -13.81 -4.19
N VAL A 105 -2.66 -13.99 -4.71
CA VAL A 105 -2.25 -15.26 -5.32
C VAL A 105 -0.91 -15.67 -4.78
N ILE A 106 -0.83 -16.89 -4.30
CA ILE A 106 0.43 -17.53 -3.92
C ILE A 106 0.94 -18.33 -5.11
N ILE A 107 2.13 -17.99 -5.59
CA ILE A 107 2.78 -18.61 -6.74
C ILE A 107 4.03 -19.32 -6.27
N GLU A 108 4.16 -20.60 -6.61
CA GLU A 108 5.37 -21.38 -6.42
C GLU A 108 6.27 -21.25 -7.64
N ASN A 109 7.48 -20.71 -7.43
CA ASN A 109 8.49 -20.61 -8.47
C ASN A 109 8.91 -22.01 -8.94
N GLU A 110 8.92 -22.26 -10.26
CA GLU A 110 9.29 -23.57 -10.81
C GLU A 110 10.73 -23.96 -10.51
N ILE A 111 11.65 -23.00 -10.40
CA ILE A 111 13.08 -23.23 -10.23
C ILE A 111 13.45 -23.29 -8.75
N THR A 112 13.11 -22.26 -7.96
CA THR A 112 13.55 -22.13 -6.55
C THR A 112 12.62 -22.80 -5.57
N LYS A 113 11.41 -23.19 -5.99
CA LYS A 113 10.33 -23.69 -5.12
C LYS A 113 9.89 -22.72 -4.03
N GLU A 114 10.31 -21.47 -4.10
CA GLU A 114 9.88 -20.42 -3.19
C GLU A 114 8.46 -19.99 -3.49
N LYS A 115 7.70 -19.73 -2.43
CA LYS A 115 6.34 -19.21 -2.54
C LYS A 115 6.36 -17.69 -2.53
N LEU A 116 5.76 -17.09 -3.54
CA LEU A 116 5.59 -15.65 -3.71
C LEU A 116 4.12 -15.28 -3.51
N ASP A 117 3.85 -14.46 -2.51
CA ASP A 117 2.52 -13.88 -2.27
C ASP A 117 2.44 -12.53 -3.01
N ILE A 118 1.49 -12.43 -3.93
CA ILE A 118 1.31 -11.24 -4.79
C ILE A 118 -0.15 -10.82 -4.75
N GLY A 119 -0.37 -9.58 -4.30
CA GLY A 119 -1.69 -8.98 -4.20
C GLY A 119 -2.11 -8.15 -5.44
N PHE A 120 -3.36 -7.69 -5.42
CA PHE A 120 -3.95 -6.76 -6.39
C PHE A 120 -4.04 -7.26 -7.83
N ILE A 121 -4.47 -8.49 -8.01
CA ILE A 121 -4.63 -9.11 -9.33
C ILE A 121 -6.11 -9.15 -9.72
N HIS A 122 -6.44 -8.45 -10.83
CA HIS A 122 -7.80 -8.41 -11.38
C HIS A 122 -8.02 -9.45 -12.48
N LYS A 123 -7.71 -10.72 -12.25
CA LYS A 123 -7.94 -11.77 -13.24
C LYS A 123 -8.53 -13.00 -12.58
N ASN A 124 -9.48 -13.64 -13.26
CA ASN A 124 -9.95 -14.98 -12.89
C ASN A 124 -8.83 -15.99 -13.11
N LEU A 125 -8.07 -16.25 -12.06
CA LEU A 125 -6.99 -17.22 -12.02
C LEU A 125 -7.48 -18.46 -11.28
N LYS A 126 -6.97 -19.61 -11.68
CA LYS A 126 -7.27 -20.90 -11.06
C LYS A 126 -6.01 -21.52 -10.48
N GLU A 127 -6.15 -22.25 -9.40
CA GLU A 127 -5.09 -23.07 -8.86
C GLU A 127 -4.60 -24.06 -9.91
N GLY A 128 -3.29 -24.28 -9.96
CA GLY A 128 -2.66 -25.16 -10.91
C GLY A 128 -2.29 -24.51 -12.24
N GLU A 129 -2.75 -23.30 -12.56
CA GLU A 129 -2.37 -22.61 -13.79
C GLU A 129 -0.90 -22.19 -13.76
N LYS A 130 -0.21 -22.34 -14.90
CA LYS A 130 1.15 -21.86 -15.09
C LYS A 130 1.13 -20.40 -15.55
N VAL A 131 1.90 -19.56 -14.86
CA VAL A 131 1.88 -18.12 -15.06
C VAL A 131 3.27 -17.52 -15.05
N GLU A 132 3.43 -16.43 -15.79
CA GLU A 132 4.56 -15.52 -15.70
C GLU A 132 4.14 -14.26 -14.94
N VAL A 133 4.92 -13.87 -13.97
CA VAL A 133 4.61 -12.76 -13.07
C VAL A 133 5.71 -11.73 -13.05
N TYR A 134 5.37 -10.49 -13.31
CA TYR A 134 6.22 -9.31 -13.11
C TYR A 134 5.77 -8.60 -11.85
N TYR A 135 6.67 -8.35 -10.90
CA TYR A 135 6.29 -7.85 -9.59
C TYR A 135 7.27 -6.84 -9.00
N LEU A 136 6.80 -6.13 -7.98
CA LEU A 136 7.59 -5.26 -7.13
C LEU A 136 7.87 -6.00 -5.82
N PRO A 137 9.14 -6.34 -5.51
CA PRO A 137 9.46 -7.29 -4.45
C PRO A 137 9.08 -6.83 -3.06
N HIS A 138 9.16 -5.53 -2.76
CA HIS A 138 8.86 -5.01 -1.43
C HIS A 138 7.38 -4.64 -1.26
N LEU A 139 6.74 -4.18 -2.33
CA LEU A 139 5.30 -3.87 -2.34
C LEU A 139 4.42 -5.08 -2.56
N LYS A 140 4.98 -6.18 -3.05
CA LYS A 140 4.27 -7.41 -3.40
C LYS A 140 3.10 -7.20 -4.36
N ILE A 141 3.24 -6.24 -5.26
CA ILE A 141 2.25 -5.90 -6.27
C ILE A 141 2.77 -6.39 -7.62
N GLY A 142 1.91 -7.06 -8.39
CA GLY A 142 2.34 -7.64 -9.65
C GLY A 142 1.29 -7.64 -10.76
N SER A 143 1.74 -8.06 -11.93
CA SER A 143 0.90 -8.38 -13.07
C SER A 143 1.19 -9.80 -13.53
N ILE A 144 0.13 -10.57 -13.69
CA ILE A 144 0.21 -11.99 -14.06
C ILE A 144 -0.19 -12.15 -15.51
N TYR A 145 0.56 -12.95 -16.24
CA TYR A 145 0.30 -13.37 -17.60
C TYR A 145 0.18 -14.89 -17.64
N LYS A 146 -0.95 -15.40 -18.18
CA LYS A 146 -1.11 -16.84 -18.37
C LYS A 146 -0.19 -17.30 -19.48
N ILE A 147 0.56 -18.34 -19.24
CA ILE A 147 1.33 -19.04 -20.27
C ILE A 147 0.37 -20.01 -20.93
N GLN A 148 0.00 -19.73 -22.19
CA GLN A 148 -0.75 -20.70 -23.00
C GLN A 148 0.18 -21.89 -23.30
N GLN A 149 -0.26 -23.06 -22.90
CA GLN A 149 0.38 -24.33 -23.31
C GLN A 149 -0.02 -24.68 -24.70
#